data_aeca32b6ed7859112f66ae7ab712717d
#
_entry.id   aeca32b6ed7859112f66ae7ab712717d
#
_cell.length_a   1.000
_cell.length_b   1.000
_cell.length_c   1.000
_cell.angle_alpha   90.00
_cell.angle_beta   90.00
_cell.angle_gamma   90.00
#
_symmetry.space_group_name_H-M   'P 1'
#
loop_
_entity.id
_entity.type
_entity.pdbx_description
1 polymer ?
#
loop_
_entity_poly.entity_id
_entity_poly.type
_entity_poly.pdbx_seq_one_letter_code
_entity_poly.pdbx_strand_id
1 'polypeptide(L)'
;MITLDGVSNDYIGAMCAQYRKVNLKMTQKEVAQACRVSRELVSKFERGTLPNSLVFLWYIKMGIFDWVPYERWCGWQGYFNGMNAG
;
A
#
# COMPACT_ATOMS: atom_id res chain seq x y z
N MET A 1 -4.88 7.73 -9.90
CA MET A 1 -3.96 7.34 -8.83
C MET A 1 -4.67 7.41 -7.50
N ILE A 2 -4.52 6.39 -6.69
CA ILE A 2 -5.07 6.41 -5.34
C ILE A 2 -4.11 7.14 -4.44
N THR A 3 -4.64 8.09 -3.71
CA THR A 3 -3.87 8.82 -2.72
C THR A 3 -4.68 8.88 -1.44
N LEU A 4 -4.09 8.40 -0.37
CA LEU A 4 -4.65 8.59 0.95
C LEU A 4 -4.09 9.91 1.47
N ASP A 5 -4.96 10.85 1.75
CA ASP A 5 -4.53 12.18 2.14
C ASP A 5 -3.48 12.12 3.25
N GLY A 6 -2.31 12.69 2.97
CA GLY A 6 -1.23 12.76 3.93
C GLY A 6 -0.49 11.45 4.18
N VAL A 7 -0.96 10.36 3.60
CA VAL A 7 -0.25 9.09 3.70
C VAL A 7 0.69 9.03 2.50
N SER A 8 1.98 9.00 2.76
CA SER A 8 2.96 9.03 1.68
C SER A 8 2.97 7.73 0.89
N ASN A 9 3.39 7.83 -0.36
CA ASN A 9 3.57 6.66 -1.19
C ASN A 9 4.63 5.72 -0.62
N ASP A 10 5.63 6.28 0.06
CA ASP A 10 6.65 5.48 0.72
C ASP A 10 6.03 4.60 1.80
N TYR A 11 5.14 5.17 2.58
CA TYR A 11 4.45 4.43 3.64
C TYR A 11 3.57 3.33 3.05
N ILE A 12 2.78 3.70 2.04
CA ILE A 12 1.90 2.73 1.38
C ILE A 12 2.70 1.59 0.79
N GLY A 13 3.76 1.91 0.07
CA GLY A 13 4.60 0.90 -0.55
C GLY A 13 5.27 0.00 0.46
N ALA A 14 5.80 0.58 1.53
CA ALA A 14 6.47 -0.19 2.58
C ALA A 14 5.50 -1.13 3.28
N MET A 15 4.29 -0.68 3.57
CA MET A 15 3.30 -1.52 4.22
C MET A 15 2.85 -2.65 3.31
N CYS A 16 2.68 -2.37 2.03
CA CYS A 16 2.32 -3.40 1.06
C CYS A 16 3.43 -4.45 0.94
N ALA A 17 4.69 -4.01 0.90
CA ALA A 17 5.82 -4.93 0.83
C ALA A 17 5.87 -5.82 2.06
N GLN A 18 5.64 -5.26 3.22
CA GLN A 18 5.65 -6.01 4.47
C GLN A 18 4.52 -7.03 4.49
N TYR A 19 3.33 -6.61 4.09
CA TYR A 19 2.18 -7.52 4.01
C TYR A 19 2.45 -8.66 3.04
N ARG A 20 3.05 -8.35 1.90
CA ARG A 20 3.40 -9.36 0.91
C ARG A 20 4.34 -10.41 1.51
N LYS A 21 5.36 -9.95 2.21
CA LYS A 21 6.38 -10.85 2.77
C LYS A 21 5.87 -11.65 3.95
N VAL A 22 5.15 -11.00 4.84
CA VAL A 22 4.77 -11.61 6.13
C VAL A 22 3.47 -12.39 6.02
N ASN A 23 2.46 -11.81 5.41
CA ASN A 23 1.14 -12.43 5.37
C ASN A 23 0.89 -13.25 4.11
N LEU A 24 1.19 -12.69 2.96
CA LEU A 24 0.93 -13.38 1.70
C LEU A 24 2.04 -14.35 1.34
N LYS A 25 3.24 -14.09 1.85
CA LYS A 25 4.42 -14.91 1.56
C LYS A 25 4.62 -15.09 0.07
N MET A 26 4.44 -14.01 -0.67
CA MET A 26 4.56 -13.99 -2.11
C MET A 26 5.76 -13.18 -2.54
N THR A 27 6.32 -13.52 -3.69
CA THR A 27 7.39 -12.73 -4.28
C THR A 27 6.79 -11.57 -5.05
N GLN A 28 7.64 -10.59 -5.38
CA GLN A 28 7.20 -9.48 -6.22
C GLN A 28 6.70 -9.98 -7.57
N LYS A 29 7.36 -11.01 -8.10
CA LYS A 29 6.95 -11.60 -9.37
C LYS A 29 5.54 -12.17 -9.30
N GLU A 30 5.24 -12.85 -8.20
CA GLU A 30 3.91 -13.44 -8.02
C GLU A 30 2.84 -12.36 -7.92
N VAL A 31 3.12 -11.29 -7.20
CA VAL A 31 2.19 -10.16 -7.09
C VAL A 31 2.02 -9.50 -8.45
N ALA A 32 3.12 -9.34 -9.18
CA ALA A 32 3.06 -8.75 -10.51
C ALA A 32 2.18 -9.57 -11.43
N GLN A 33 2.30 -10.89 -11.38
CA GLN A 33 1.46 -11.77 -12.18
C GLN A 33 -0.01 -11.65 -11.79
N ALA A 34 -0.28 -11.57 -10.49
CA ALA A 34 -1.66 -11.43 -10.00
C ALA A 34 -2.27 -10.10 -10.42
N CYS A 35 -1.49 -9.05 -10.44
CA CYS A 35 -1.93 -7.72 -10.82
C CYS A 35 -1.85 -7.48 -12.32
N ARG A 36 -1.23 -8.40 -13.06
CA ARG A 36 -1.01 -8.26 -14.50
C ARG A 36 -0.17 -7.03 -14.84
N VAL A 37 0.87 -6.83 -14.07
CA VAL A 37 1.82 -5.74 -14.29
C VAL A 37 3.23 -6.33 -14.26
N SER A 38 4.24 -5.51 -14.54
CA SER A 38 5.62 -5.96 -14.48
C SER A 38 6.11 -6.04 -13.04
N ARG A 39 7.08 -6.91 -12.79
CA ARG A 39 7.72 -6.99 -11.48
C ARG A 39 8.38 -5.66 -11.13
N GLU A 40 8.93 -4.99 -12.14
CA GLU A 40 9.58 -3.71 -11.92
C GLU A 40 8.59 -2.66 -11.40
N LEU A 41 7.36 -2.70 -11.92
CA LEU A 41 6.34 -1.78 -11.48
C LEU A 41 5.99 -2.04 -10.01
N VAL A 42 5.88 -3.32 -9.62
CA VAL A 42 5.64 -3.68 -8.22
C VAL A 42 6.78 -3.19 -7.35
N SER A 43 8.01 -3.38 -7.80
CA SER A 43 9.18 -2.94 -7.07
C SER A 43 9.17 -1.43 -6.85
N LYS A 44 8.86 -0.67 -7.89
CA LYS A 44 8.80 0.78 -7.80
C LYS A 44 7.67 1.24 -6.89
N PHE A 45 6.54 0.53 -6.96
CA PHE A 45 5.42 0.83 -6.08
C PHE A 45 5.81 0.62 -4.61
N GLU A 46 6.50 -0.47 -4.31
CA GLU A 46 6.89 -0.77 -2.94
C GLU A 46 7.93 0.20 -2.41
N ARG A 47 8.74 0.78 -3.29
CA ARG A 47 9.72 1.79 -2.89
C ARG A 47 9.12 3.19 -2.82
N GLY A 48 7.87 3.34 -3.20
CA GLY A 48 7.21 4.63 -3.16
C GLY A 48 7.58 5.56 -4.31
N THR A 49 8.30 5.06 -5.31
CA THR A 49 8.73 5.90 -6.43
C THR A 49 7.66 5.99 -7.51
N LEU A 50 6.75 5.04 -7.56
CA LEU A 50 5.70 5.02 -8.57
C LEU A 50 4.40 4.57 -7.95
N PRO A 51 3.52 5.50 -7.60
CA PRO A 51 2.21 5.12 -7.07
C PRO A 51 1.41 4.39 -8.14
N ASN A 52 0.68 3.38 -7.73
CA ASN A 52 -0.12 2.59 -8.65
C ASN A 52 -1.40 2.13 -7.98
N SER A 53 -2.53 2.66 -8.43
CA SER A 53 -3.81 2.35 -7.82
C SER A 53 -4.23 0.91 -8.06
N LEU A 54 -3.86 0.33 -9.20
CA LEU A 54 -4.21 -1.06 -9.49
C LEU A 54 -3.55 -2.01 -8.50
N VAL A 55 -2.26 -1.81 -8.25
CA VAL A 55 -1.53 -2.64 -7.29
C VAL A 55 -2.08 -2.44 -5.89
N PHE A 56 -2.33 -1.21 -5.51
CA PHE A 56 -2.85 -0.92 -4.18
C PHE A 56 -4.24 -1.51 -3.98
N LEU A 57 -5.11 -1.42 -4.99
CA LEU A 57 -6.44 -2.02 -4.93
C LEU A 57 -6.35 -3.54 -4.78
N TRP A 58 -5.39 -4.16 -5.43
CA TRP A 58 -5.17 -5.59 -5.28
C TRP A 58 -4.83 -5.94 -3.83
N TYR A 59 -3.94 -5.15 -3.20
CA TYR A 59 -3.60 -5.37 -1.79
C TYR A 59 -4.80 -5.17 -0.87
N ILE A 60 -5.64 -4.18 -1.17
CA ILE A 60 -6.85 -3.95 -0.40
C ILE A 60 -7.76 -5.17 -0.51
N LYS A 61 -7.92 -5.69 -1.73
CA LYS A 61 -8.73 -6.88 -1.97
C LYS A 61 -8.18 -8.08 -1.22
N MET A 62 -6.87 -8.18 -1.09
CA MET A 62 -6.24 -9.28 -0.37
C MET A 62 -6.30 -9.14 1.15
N GLY A 63 -6.80 -8.02 1.64
CA GLY A 63 -7.03 -7.86 3.06
C GLY A 63 -5.98 -7.07 3.83
N ILE A 64 -5.27 -6.20 3.16
CA ILE A 64 -4.23 -5.43 3.85
C ILE A 64 -4.81 -4.56 4.97
N PHE A 65 -6.05 -4.10 4.83
CA PHE A 65 -6.68 -3.29 5.86
C PHE A 65 -7.12 -4.12 7.07
N ASP A 66 -7.19 -5.44 6.92
CA ASP A 66 -7.42 -6.32 8.06
C ASP A 66 -6.13 -6.50 8.86
N TRP A 67 -5.01 -6.44 8.16
CA TRP A 67 -3.69 -6.57 8.78
C TRP A 67 -3.26 -5.26 9.42
N VAL A 68 -3.43 -4.16 8.66
CA VAL A 68 -3.20 -2.81 9.16
C VAL A 68 -4.51 -2.07 8.93
N PRO A 69 -5.34 -1.91 9.96
CA PRO A 69 -6.66 -1.31 9.78
C PRO A 69 -6.59 0.07 9.14
N TYR A 70 -7.60 0.35 8.36
CA TYR A 70 -7.68 1.64 7.66
C TYR A 70 -7.57 2.80 8.65
N GLU A 71 -8.12 2.63 9.85
CA GLU A 71 -8.02 3.67 10.87
C GLU A 71 -6.58 3.95 11.26
N ARG A 72 -5.73 2.94 11.20
CA ARG A 72 -4.32 3.15 11.52
C ARG A 72 -3.64 3.96 10.43
N TRP A 73 -4.00 3.71 9.17
CA TRP A 73 -3.51 4.53 8.07
C TRP A 73 -4.03 5.95 8.22
N CYS A 74 -5.33 6.07 8.50
CA CYS A 74 -5.96 7.36 8.73
C CYS A 74 -5.52 7.97 10.04
N GLY A 75 -5.21 7.15 11.03
CA GLY A 75 -4.70 7.61 12.30
C GLY A 75 -3.34 8.26 12.15
N TRP A 76 -2.51 7.64 11.34
CA TRP A 76 -1.24 8.24 11.03
C TRP A 76 -1.46 9.56 10.30
N GLN A 77 -2.36 9.54 9.35
CA GLN A 77 -2.78 10.72 8.64
C GLN A 77 -3.55 11.66 9.56
N GLY A 78 -4.47 11.10 10.33
CA GLY A 78 -5.28 11.85 11.25
C GLY A 78 -4.45 12.51 12.33
N TYR A 79 -3.31 11.96 12.60
CA TYR A 79 -2.38 12.60 13.47
C TYR A 79 -2.05 14.00 12.95
N PHE A 80 -1.96 14.11 11.63
CA PHE A 80 -1.76 15.40 10.98
C PHE A 80 -3.09 16.12 10.78
N ASN A 81 -4.07 15.42 10.24
CA ASN A 81 -5.34 16.01 9.89
C ASN A 81 -6.22 16.27 11.10
N GLY A 82 -6.07 15.45 12.12
CA GLY A 82 -6.77 15.68 13.36
C GLY A 82 -6.46 17.03 13.93
N MET A 83 -5.30 17.52 13.62
CA MET A 83 -4.87 18.81 14.07
C MET A 83 -5.47 19.93 13.25
N ASN A 84 -5.94 19.63 12.05
CA ASN A 84 -6.49 20.67 11.20
C ASN A 84 -7.93 20.41 10.81
N ALA A 85 -8.39 19.18 10.86
CA ALA A 85 -9.76 18.88 10.50
C ALA A 85 -10.62 18.56 11.69
N GLY A 86 -9.98 18.39 12.80
CA GLY A 86 -10.73 18.06 14.00
C GLY A 86 -11.11 16.61 14.08
#